data_66bd42a52d8d28c0a26a220c27533346
#
_entry.id   66bd42a52d8d28c0a26a220c27533346
#
_cell.length_a   1.000
_cell.length_b   1.000
_cell.length_c   1.000
_cell.angle_alpha   90.00
_cell.angle_beta   90.00
_cell.angle_gamma   90.00
#
_symmetry.space_group_name_H-M   'P 1'
#
loop_
_entity.id
_entity.type
_entity.pdbx_description
1 polymer ?
#
loop_
_entity_poly.entity_id
_entity_poly.type
_entity_poly.pdbx_seq_one_letter_code
_entity_poly.pdbx_strand_id
1 'polypeptide(L)'
;MTEQTDLFGGPSEDPTDELGLPLAARLRPRTFDQLVGHGKSVAVLRGLAESGGLPSLVLWGPPGSGKTTLAHLMSAAAGARQVSISAVTSGVADIRRVIAEARQARKLGHRTVLFIDELHRWNKAQQDAVLPHVEDGTVTLIGATTENPSFEVISPLLSRTRVFRLEALDDDDLRKIVQRGIGELGVEIEAEAIEALINGARGDARIALNGLETAANLAAGVKIGLPQVEQALQAKHLLYDKSGDQHYDIVSALIKSIRGSDPDAAVYWMARMIEAGEDLMFVARRLVISAAEDVGLADPQALSVAVAAQQAAHFVGLPEAVLPLSEAAVYLARAPKSNTAMGAYGAAVQAIRETGNLPVPAHLRNAPTRLAKSMGHGRGYRYPHDFAGGKVEQQYLPDAIKDRKFYRPGDRDVAPDSLEPE
;
A
#
# COMPACT_ATOMS: atom_id res chain seq x y z
N MET A 1 -17.81 -19.50 39.57
CA MET A 1 -18.10 -19.93 38.18
C MET A 1 -18.52 -18.67 37.44
N THR A 2 -17.59 -18.00 36.84
CA THR A 2 -17.78 -16.78 36.05
C THR A 2 -17.65 -17.19 34.60
N GLU A 3 -18.75 -17.08 33.87
CA GLU A 3 -18.82 -17.28 32.41
C GLU A 3 -17.86 -16.33 31.71
N GLN A 4 -16.90 -16.88 31.06
CA GLN A 4 -15.93 -16.18 30.22
C GLN A 4 -16.59 -16.01 28.84
N THR A 5 -17.17 -14.82 28.62
CA THR A 5 -17.75 -14.45 27.34
C THR A 5 -16.65 -14.47 26.26
N ASP A 6 -16.82 -15.30 25.26
CA ASP A 6 -15.93 -15.44 24.11
C ASP A 6 -16.06 -14.16 23.27
N LEU A 7 -15.06 -13.29 23.32
CA LEU A 7 -15.09 -11.94 22.72
C LEU A 7 -14.85 -11.95 21.20
N PHE A 8 -14.67 -13.11 20.60
CA PHE A 8 -14.45 -13.27 19.16
C PHE A 8 -15.30 -14.44 18.64
N GLY A 9 -16.58 -14.13 18.36
CA GLY A 9 -17.52 -15.09 17.86
C GLY A 9 -17.00 -15.86 16.67
N GLY A 10 -16.82 -17.18 16.87
CA GLY A 10 -16.91 -18.13 15.78
C GLY A 10 -18.32 -18.02 15.15
N PRO A 11 -18.53 -18.56 13.92
CA PRO A 11 -19.84 -18.52 13.31
C PRO A 11 -20.84 -19.13 14.30
N SER A 12 -21.83 -18.32 14.76
CA SER A 12 -22.93 -18.81 15.56
C SER A 12 -23.70 -19.82 14.71
N GLU A 13 -23.96 -21.00 15.27
CA GLU A 13 -24.79 -22.03 14.62
C GLU A 13 -26.29 -21.71 14.72
N ASP A 14 -26.67 -20.51 15.17
CA ASP A 14 -28.07 -20.13 15.39
C ASP A 14 -28.61 -19.39 14.15
N PRO A 15 -29.59 -19.99 13.41
CA PRO A 15 -30.17 -19.36 12.21
C PRO A 15 -30.83 -18.02 12.45
N THR A 16 -31.12 -17.67 13.71
CA THR A 16 -31.76 -16.40 14.07
C THR A 16 -30.82 -15.22 14.08
N ASP A 17 -29.50 -15.42 14.19
CA ASP A 17 -28.49 -14.37 14.17
C ASP A 17 -28.18 -13.87 12.73
N GLU A 18 -28.59 -14.60 11.69
CA GLU A 18 -28.32 -14.21 10.29
C GLU A 18 -29.28 -13.13 9.77
N LEU A 19 -30.44 -12.94 10.37
CA LEU A 19 -31.50 -12.03 9.89
C LEU A 19 -31.11 -10.52 9.95
N GLY A 20 -30.08 -10.17 10.71
CA GLY A 20 -29.55 -8.79 10.82
C GLY A 20 -28.25 -8.52 10.05
N LEU A 21 -27.66 -9.56 9.43
CA LEU A 21 -26.40 -9.38 8.73
C LEU A 21 -26.60 -8.81 7.31
N PRO A 22 -25.68 -7.95 6.82
CA PRO A 22 -25.68 -7.49 5.43
C PRO A 22 -25.68 -8.66 4.43
N LEU A 23 -26.34 -8.50 3.28
CA LEU A 23 -26.45 -9.52 2.24
C LEU A 23 -25.09 -10.11 1.84
N ALA A 24 -24.07 -9.28 1.73
CA ALA A 24 -22.70 -9.70 1.43
C ALA A 24 -22.07 -10.62 2.50
N ALA A 25 -22.52 -10.53 3.74
CA ALA A 25 -22.09 -11.42 4.82
C ALA A 25 -22.88 -12.76 4.78
N ARG A 26 -24.19 -12.69 4.59
CA ARG A 26 -25.07 -13.87 4.47
C ARG A 26 -24.68 -14.77 3.30
N LEU A 27 -24.34 -14.18 2.14
CA LEU A 27 -23.95 -14.89 0.92
C LEU A 27 -22.47 -15.26 0.84
N ARG A 28 -21.70 -15.07 1.93
CA ARG A 28 -20.29 -15.46 1.94
C ARG A 28 -20.16 -16.97 1.70
N PRO A 29 -19.42 -17.41 0.66
CA PRO A 29 -19.18 -18.82 0.38
C PRO A 29 -18.65 -19.57 1.60
N ARG A 30 -19.26 -20.71 1.91
CA ARG A 30 -18.89 -21.64 2.99
C ARG A 30 -18.11 -22.85 2.48
N THR A 31 -18.13 -23.09 1.17
CA THR A 31 -17.37 -24.14 0.48
C THR A 31 -16.69 -23.61 -0.77
N PHE A 32 -15.63 -24.25 -1.22
CA PHE A 32 -14.96 -23.88 -2.47
C PHE A 32 -15.87 -23.94 -3.70
N ASP A 33 -16.87 -24.83 -3.70
CA ASP A 33 -17.82 -25.00 -4.81
C ASP A 33 -18.81 -23.82 -4.91
N GLN A 34 -19.00 -23.08 -3.81
CA GLN A 34 -19.80 -21.86 -3.80
C GLN A 34 -19.01 -20.64 -4.22
N LEU A 35 -17.67 -20.71 -4.22
CA LEU A 35 -16.82 -19.59 -4.61
C LEU A 35 -16.91 -19.38 -6.12
N VAL A 36 -17.11 -18.12 -6.51
CA VAL A 36 -17.20 -17.71 -7.92
C VAL A 36 -15.90 -16.99 -8.29
N GLY A 37 -15.41 -17.21 -9.50
CA GLY A 37 -14.20 -16.59 -10.03
C GLY A 37 -12.90 -17.31 -9.72
N HIS A 38 -11.81 -16.81 -10.28
CA HIS A 38 -10.42 -17.24 -10.03
C HIS A 38 -10.11 -18.74 -10.29
N GLY A 39 -10.85 -19.42 -11.16
CA GLY A 39 -10.84 -20.88 -11.34
C GLY A 39 -9.49 -21.59 -11.20
N LYS A 40 -8.44 -21.11 -11.90
CA LYS A 40 -7.09 -21.73 -11.83
C LYS A 40 -6.44 -21.53 -10.45
N SER A 41 -6.47 -20.32 -9.89
CA SER A 41 -5.87 -20.00 -8.61
C SER A 41 -6.59 -20.72 -7.47
N VAL A 42 -7.92 -20.77 -7.51
CA VAL A 42 -8.75 -21.46 -6.52
C VAL A 42 -8.52 -22.96 -6.53
N ALA A 43 -8.38 -23.60 -7.70
CA ALA A 43 -8.08 -25.03 -7.79
C ALA A 43 -6.74 -25.37 -7.12
N VAL A 44 -5.70 -24.56 -7.34
CA VAL A 44 -4.38 -24.73 -6.69
C VAL A 44 -4.51 -24.55 -5.18
N LEU A 45 -5.18 -23.48 -4.73
CA LEU A 45 -5.33 -23.16 -3.30
C LEU A 45 -6.17 -24.22 -2.57
N ARG A 46 -7.22 -24.74 -3.20
CA ARG A 46 -8.02 -25.87 -2.71
C ARG A 46 -7.15 -27.11 -2.51
N GLY A 47 -6.37 -27.50 -3.54
CA GLY A 47 -5.47 -28.65 -3.45
C GLY A 47 -4.44 -28.50 -2.33
N LEU A 48 -3.88 -27.30 -2.12
CA LEU A 48 -2.96 -27.02 -1.02
C LEU A 48 -3.63 -27.14 0.35
N ALA A 49 -4.87 -26.68 0.49
CA ALA A 49 -5.61 -26.78 1.75
C ALA A 49 -5.99 -28.23 2.08
N GLU A 50 -6.51 -28.97 1.10
CA GLU A 50 -6.97 -30.37 1.25
C GLU A 50 -5.80 -31.36 1.46
N SER A 51 -4.59 -31.04 0.96
CA SER A 51 -3.39 -31.88 1.18
C SER A 51 -2.89 -31.91 2.64
N GLY A 52 -3.50 -31.13 3.53
CA GLY A 52 -3.11 -31.03 4.93
C GLY A 52 -1.79 -30.29 5.18
N GLY A 53 -1.12 -29.79 4.14
CA GLY A 53 0.14 -29.03 4.21
C GLY A 53 -0.03 -27.55 3.83
N LEU A 54 -0.99 -26.86 4.44
CA LEU A 54 -1.25 -25.45 4.13
C LEU A 54 0.00 -24.59 4.37
N PRO A 55 0.63 -24.05 3.30
CA PRO A 55 1.78 -23.15 3.46
C PRO A 55 1.31 -21.75 3.89
N SER A 56 2.20 -20.96 4.44
CA SER A 56 1.96 -19.54 4.62
C SER A 56 1.88 -18.84 3.28
N LEU A 57 0.91 -17.92 3.13
CA LEU A 57 0.63 -17.25 1.88
C LEU A 57 0.14 -15.82 2.07
N VAL A 58 0.28 -15.05 0.99
CA VAL A 58 -0.27 -13.69 0.86
C VAL A 58 -1.24 -13.68 -0.32
N LEU A 59 -2.50 -13.37 -0.03
CA LEU A 59 -3.56 -13.16 -1.02
C LEU A 59 -3.57 -11.67 -1.40
N TRP A 60 -3.21 -11.38 -2.63
CA TRP A 60 -3.12 -10.02 -3.14
C TRP A 60 -4.14 -9.80 -4.24
N GLY A 61 -4.88 -8.69 -4.20
CA GLY A 61 -5.85 -8.35 -5.24
C GLY A 61 -6.84 -7.26 -4.80
N PRO A 62 -7.69 -6.79 -5.72
CA PRO A 62 -8.61 -5.68 -5.45
C PRO A 62 -9.63 -6.02 -4.35
N PRO A 63 -10.30 -5.00 -3.77
CA PRO A 63 -11.41 -5.21 -2.85
C PRO A 63 -12.49 -6.09 -3.46
N GLY A 64 -13.25 -6.79 -2.63
CA GLY A 64 -14.35 -7.64 -3.08
C GLY A 64 -13.98 -8.87 -3.92
N SER A 65 -12.69 -9.10 -4.18
CA SER A 65 -12.21 -10.29 -4.95
C SER A 65 -12.25 -11.61 -4.17
N GLY A 66 -12.72 -11.63 -2.93
CA GLY A 66 -12.88 -12.85 -2.14
C GLY A 66 -11.70 -13.30 -1.29
N LYS A 67 -10.65 -12.45 -1.08
CA LYS A 67 -9.46 -12.79 -0.28
C LYS A 67 -9.78 -13.33 1.12
N THR A 68 -10.60 -12.61 1.88
CA THR A 68 -11.03 -13.01 3.24
C THR A 68 -11.83 -14.32 3.22
N THR A 69 -12.74 -14.46 2.25
CA THR A 69 -13.53 -15.68 2.05
C THR A 69 -12.62 -16.88 1.77
N LEU A 70 -11.67 -16.70 0.88
CA LEU A 70 -10.72 -17.74 0.49
C LEU A 70 -9.83 -18.17 1.68
N ALA A 71 -9.38 -17.21 2.50
CA ALA A 71 -8.64 -17.52 3.73
C ALA A 71 -9.45 -18.38 4.70
N HIS A 72 -10.75 -18.09 4.88
CA HIS A 72 -11.64 -18.90 5.71
C HIS A 72 -11.82 -20.31 5.13
N LEU A 73 -12.09 -20.44 3.83
CA LEU A 73 -12.27 -21.73 3.16
C LEU A 73 -11.01 -22.60 3.27
N MET A 74 -9.85 -22.00 3.09
CA MET A 74 -8.56 -22.69 3.18
C MET A 74 -8.28 -23.18 4.62
N SER A 75 -8.58 -22.35 5.61
CA SER A 75 -8.40 -22.73 7.02
C SER A 75 -9.32 -23.87 7.42
N ALA A 76 -10.58 -23.80 7.00
CA ALA A 76 -11.56 -24.85 7.24
C ALA A 76 -11.18 -26.19 6.55
N ALA A 77 -10.80 -26.13 5.27
CA ALA A 77 -10.39 -27.32 4.51
C ALA A 77 -9.12 -27.96 5.07
N ALA A 78 -8.20 -27.17 5.64
CA ALA A 78 -6.99 -27.66 6.30
C ALA A 78 -7.26 -28.19 7.73
N GLY A 79 -8.48 -28.14 8.24
CA GLY A 79 -8.83 -28.51 9.61
C GLY A 79 -8.07 -27.66 10.67
N ALA A 80 -7.77 -26.41 10.34
CA ALA A 80 -6.98 -25.51 11.20
C ALA A 80 -7.88 -24.49 11.89
N ARG A 81 -7.57 -24.21 13.18
CA ARG A 81 -8.20 -23.08 13.89
C ARG A 81 -7.73 -21.77 13.29
N GLN A 82 -8.63 -20.98 12.75
CA GLN A 82 -8.31 -19.64 12.29
C GLN A 82 -8.42 -18.63 13.43
N VAL A 83 -7.38 -17.80 13.57
CA VAL A 83 -7.39 -16.62 14.43
C VAL A 83 -7.15 -15.39 13.56
N SER A 84 -8.11 -14.47 13.57
CA SER A 84 -8.03 -13.24 12.79
C SER A 84 -7.52 -12.08 13.64
N ILE A 85 -6.56 -11.34 13.11
CA ILE A 85 -6.02 -10.11 13.71
C ILE A 85 -6.28 -8.94 12.75
N SER A 86 -6.84 -7.86 13.28
CA SER A 86 -6.97 -6.60 12.53
C SER A 86 -5.62 -5.89 12.47
N ALA A 87 -5.14 -5.61 11.27
CA ALA A 87 -3.89 -4.88 11.10
C ALA A 87 -3.94 -3.43 11.63
N VAL A 88 -5.14 -2.86 11.75
CA VAL A 88 -5.34 -1.47 12.18
C VAL A 88 -5.36 -1.33 13.70
N THR A 89 -5.99 -2.27 14.41
CA THR A 89 -6.25 -2.13 15.86
C THR A 89 -5.35 -2.97 16.74
N SER A 90 -4.62 -3.95 16.19
CA SER A 90 -3.83 -4.90 16.96
C SER A 90 -2.36 -4.53 17.05
N GLY A 91 -1.80 -4.57 18.25
CA GLY A 91 -0.39 -4.31 18.51
C GLY A 91 0.47 -5.58 18.59
N VAL A 92 1.79 -5.41 18.79
CA VAL A 92 2.73 -6.52 18.99
C VAL A 92 2.34 -7.41 20.20
N ALA A 93 1.68 -6.83 21.21
CA ALA A 93 1.17 -7.57 22.37
C ALA A 93 0.11 -8.60 21.99
N ASP A 94 -0.81 -8.24 21.09
CA ASP A 94 -1.87 -9.14 20.60
C ASP A 94 -1.28 -10.29 19.79
N ILE A 95 -0.29 -9.99 18.94
CA ILE A 95 0.45 -11.00 18.18
C ILE A 95 1.08 -12.02 19.13
N ARG A 96 1.77 -11.56 20.18
CA ARG A 96 2.41 -12.43 21.17
C ARG A 96 1.40 -13.32 21.91
N ARG A 97 0.21 -12.78 22.23
CA ARG A 97 -0.87 -13.54 22.86
C ARG A 97 -1.35 -14.68 21.94
N VAL A 98 -1.64 -14.39 20.69
CA VAL A 98 -2.08 -15.39 19.69
C VAL A 98 -1.02 -16.45 19.47
N ILE A 99 0.26 -16.08 19.42
CA ILE A 99 1.37 -17.01 19.30
C ILE A 99 1.47 -17.93 20.52
N ALA A 100 1.26 -17.41 21.73
CA ALA A 100 1.26 -18.22 22.95
C ALA A 100 0.13 -19.26 22.93
N GLU A 101 -1.08 -18.86 22.51
CA GLU A 101 -2.23 -19.76 22.29
C GLU A 101 -1.94 -20.81 21.22
N ALA A 102 -1.38 -20.40 20.08
CA ALA A 102 -1.01 -21.30 18.99
C ALA A 102 0.02 -22.35 19.41
N ARG A 103 1.00 -21.99 20.25
CA ARG A 103 1.96 -22.94 20.84
C ARG A 103 1.28 -23.97 21.73
N GLN A 104 0.28 -23.57 22.50
CA GLN A 104 -0.48 -24.51 23.32
C GLN A 104 -1.34 -25.44 22.45
N ALA A 105 -2.04 -24.88 21.46
CA ALA A 105 -2.85 -25.65 20.51
C ALA A 105 -1.99 -26.68 19.76
N ARG A 106 -0.77 -26.31 19.34
CA ARG A 106 0.16 -27.21 18.65
C ARG A 106 0.59 -28.41 19.52
N LYS A 107 0.75 -28.21 20.84
CA LYS A 107 1.05 -29.35 21.77
C LYS A 107 -0.10 -30.35 21.84
N LEU A 108 -1.32 -29.91 21.54
CA LEU A 108 -2.51 -30.75 21.48
C LEU A 108 -2.80 -31.29 20.06
N GLY A 109 -1.89 -31.08 19.10
CA GLY A 109 -2.03 -31.54 17.74
C GLY A 109 -2.88 -30.63 16.84
N HIS A 110 -3.30 -29.47 17.33
CA HIS A 110 -4.10 -28.51 16.56
C HIS A 110 -3.21 -27.51 15.80
N ARG A 111 -3.59 -27.24 14.54
CA ARG A 111 -2.93 -26.22 13.71
C ARG A 111 -3.64 -24.88 13.88
N THR A 112 -2.86 -23.79 13.87
CA THR A 112 -3.37 -22.43 13.92
C THR A 112 -3.02 -21.69 12.66
N VAL A 113 -4.05 -21.17 11.97
CA VAL A 113 -3.91 -20.19 10.88
C VAL A 113 -4.06 -18.81 11.48
N LEU A 114 -3.02 -17.99 11.35
CA LEU A 114 -3.08 -16.57 11.66
C LEU A 114 -3.49 -15.81 10.41
N PHE A 115 -4.73 -15.31 10.40
CA PHE A 115 -5.24 -14.49 9.31
C PHE A 115 -5.06 -13.01 9.62
N ILE A 116 -4.46 -12.27 8.69
CA ILE A 116 -4.24 -10.82 8.79
C ILE A 116 -4.90 -10.16 7.60
N ASP A 117 -6.00 -9.45 7.85
CA ASP A 117 -6.59 -8.59 6.83
C ASP A 117 -5.85 -7.26 6.75
N GLU A 118 -5.72 -6.70 5.54
CA GLU A 118 -4.98 -5.47 5.27
C GLU A 118 -3.50 -5.53 5.75
N LEU A 119 -2.79 -6.62 5.42
CA LEU A 119 -1.40 -6.88 5.86
C LEU A 119 -0.45 -5.70 5.60
N HIS A 120 -0.67 -4.91 4.55
CA HIS A 120 0.10 -3.71 4.22
C HIS A 120 0.09 -2.63 5.32
N ARG A 121 -0.87 -2.68 6.25
CA ARG A 121 -0.94 -1.75 7.39
C ARG A 121 -0.05 -2.15 8.56
N TRP A 122 0.53 -3.34 8.54
CA TRP A 122 1.47 -3.76 9.56
C TRP A 122 2.82 -3.08 9.39
N ASN A 123 3.31 -2.48 10.47
CA ASN A 123 4.66 -1.95 10.49
C ASN A 123 5.70 -3.08 10.58
N LYS A 124 6.97 -2.73 10.36
CA LYS A 124 8.08 -3.68 10.38
C LYS A 124 8.16 -4.46 11.71
N ALA A 125 7.94 -3.81 12.86
CA ALA A 125 8.03 -4.47 14.17
C ALA A 125 6.95 -5.55 14.37
N GLN A 126 5.74 -5.35 13.82
CA GLN A 126 4.67 -6.36 13.84
C GLN A 126 5.02 -7.55 12.93
N GLN A 127 5.54 -7.28 11.73
CA GLN A 127 5.98 -8.31 10.79
C GLN A 127 7.17 -9.10 11.34
N ASP A 128 8.16 -8.45 11.94
CA ASP A 128 9.30 -9.09 12.60
C ASP A 128 8.86 -9.97 13.79
N ALA A 129 7.81 -9.58 14.53
CA ALA A 129 7.30 -10.33 15.67
C ALA A 129 6.65 -11.67 15.28
N VAL A 130 6.07 -11.78 14.08
CA VAL A 130 5.45 -13.03 13.61
C VAL A 130 6.44 -13.94 12.89
N LEU A 131 7.48 -13.39 12.30
CA LEU A 131 8.43 -14.09 11.43
C LEU A 131 9.00 -15.39 12.04
N PRO A 132 9.55 -15.42 13.29
CA PRO A 132 10.09 -16.66 13.87
C PRO A 132 9.03 -17.77 13.98
N HIS A 133 7.76 -17.40 14.12
CA HIS A 133 6.65 -18.32 14.33
C HIS A 133 6.03 -18.87 13.06
N VAL A 134 6.25 -18.15 11.95
CA VAL A 134 6.03 -18.66 10.59
C VAL A 134 7.16 -19.63 10.21
N GLU A 135 8.41 -19.33 10.59
CA GLU A 135 9.57 -20.17 10.33
C GLU A 135 9.51 -21.52 11.05
N ASP A 136 9.18 -21.51 12.33
CA ASP A 136 9.11 -22.72 13.16
C ASP A 136 7.78 -23.50 13.01
N GLY A 137 6.84 -22.97 12.20
CA GLY A 137 5.53 -23.57 11.95
C GLY A 137 4.59 -23.53 13.17
N THR A 138 4.82 -22.63 14.14
CA THR A 138 3.89 -22.40 15.25
C THR A 138 2.56 -21.87 14.74
N VAL A 139 2.59 -21.01 13.71
CA VAL A 139 1.43 -20.52 12.99
C VAL A 139 1.64 -20.64 11.47
N THR A 140 0.56 -20.91 10.75
CA THR A 140 0.50 -20.71 9.30
C THR A 140 -0.07 -19.33 9.03
N LEU A 141 0.66 -18.47 8.35
CA LEU A 141 0.21 -17.12 8.03
C LEU A 141 -0.61 -17.09 6.75
N ILE A 142 -1.80 -16.48 6.80
CA ILE A 142 -2.53 -16.05 5.59
C ILE A 142 -2.71 -14.54 5.69
N GLY A 143 -1.94 -13.79 4.90
CA GLY A 143 -2.11 -12.35 4.76
C GLY A 143 -3.03 -12.00 3.61
N ALA A 144 -3.97 -11.06 3.78
CA ALA A 144 -4.74 -10.46 2.71
C ALA A 144 -4.31 -9.01 2.52
N THR A 145 -4.14 -8.56 1.30
CA THR A 145 -3.77 -7.18 0.99
C THR A 145 -4.33 -6.75 -0.37
N THR A 146 -4.64 -5.47 -0.48
CA THR A 146 -4.96 -4.81 -1.74
C THR A 146 -3.73 -4.19 -2.39
N GLU A 147 -2.65 -4.00 -1.63
CA GLU A 147 -1.41 -3.39 -2.10
C GLU A 147 -0.38 -4.45 -2.53
N ASN A 148 0.54 -4.06 -3.42
CA ASN A 148 1.56 -4.98 -3.90
C ASN A 148 2.49 -5.41 -2.75
N PRO A 149 2.48 -6.71 -2.37
CA PRO A 149 3.23 -7.20 -1.22
C PRO A 149 4.74 -7.02 -1.34
N SER A 150 5.28 -6.82 -2.54
CA SER A 150 6.71 -6.57 -2.74
C SER A 150 7.18 -5.24 -2.15
N PHE A 151 6.28 -4.30 -1.90
CA PHE A 151 6.60 -2.99 -1.30
C PHE A 151 6.30 -2.94 0.19
N GLU A 152 5.28 -3.67 0.64
CA GLU A 152 4.70 -3.53 1.98
C GLU A 152 5.11 -4.66 2.94
N VAL A 153 5.46 -5.84 2.39
CA VAL A 153 5.86 -6.99 3.20
C VAL A 153 7.38 -7.09 3.23
N ILE A 154 7.94 -7.24 4.44
CA ILE A 154 9.40 -7.38 4.59
C ILE A 154 9.92 -8.61 3.84
N SER A 155 11.07 -8.48 3.19
CA SER A 155 11.67 -9.54 2.38
C SER A 155 11.83 -10.89 3.10
N PRO A 156 12.20 -10.95 4.40
CA PRO A 156 12.26 -12.21 5.13
C PRO A 156 10.92 -12.92 5.26
N LEU A 157 9.81 -12.19 5.46
CA LEU A 157 8.48 -12.76 5.54
C LEU A 157 7.98 -13.18 4.16
N LEU A 158 8.24 -12.36 3.14
CA LEU A 158 7.86 -12.64 1.75
C LEU A 158 8.55 -13.91 1.22
N SER A 159 9.81 -14.14 1.58
CA SER A 159 10.55 -15.36 1.17
C SER A 159 9.99 -16.66 1.76
N ARG A 160 9.16 -16.58 2.81
CA ARG A 160 8.54 -17.71 3.52
C ARG A 160 7.05 -17.86 3.23
N THR A 161 6.52 -16.98 2.40
CA THR A 161 5.11 -16.99 1.98
C THR A 161 5.00 -17.19 0.47
N ARG A 162 3.90 -17.80 0.03
CA ARG A 162 3.55 -17.83 -1.39
C ARG A 162 2.58 -16.71 -1.70
N VAL A 163 2.88 -15.91 -2.71
CA VAL A 163 1.99 -14.83 -3.14
C VAL A 163 1.04 -15.36 -4.21
N PHE A 164 -0.27 -15.17 -4.00
CA PHE A 164 -1.32 -15.47 -4.97
C PHE A 164 -2.03 -14.16 -5.33
N ARG A 165 -1.96 -13.82 -6.61
CA ARG A 165 -2.71 -12.70 -7.14
C ARG A 165 -4.14 -13.14 -7.48
N LEU A 166 -5.11 -12.41 -6.95
CA LEU A 166 -6.51 -12.51 -7.32
C LEU A 166 -6.86 -11.28 -8.16
N GLU A 167 -7.56 -11.50 -9.24
CA GLU A 167 -8.01 -10.43 -10.13
C GLU A 167 -9.39 -9.89 -9.69
N ALA A 168 -9.84 -8.81 -10.27
CA ALA A 168 -11.23 -8.40 -10.14
C ALA A 168 -12.15 -9.49 -10.73
N LEU A 169 -13.33 -9.66 -10.16
CA LEU A 169 -14.33 -10.56 -10.73
C LEU A 169 -14.80 -10.02 -12.08
N ASP A 170 -15.00 -10.90 -13.05
CA ASP A 170 -15.57 -10.51 -14.31
C ASP A 170 -17.10 -10.33 -14.22
N ASP A 171 -17.70 -9.78 -15.27
CA ASP A 171 -19.13 -9.48 -15.29
C ASP A 171 -20.00 -10.72 -15.16
N ASP A 172 -19.56 -11.87 -15.71
CA ASP A 172 -20.27 -13.12 -15.60
C ASP A 172 -20.22 -13.70 -14.18
N ASP A 173 -19.11 -13.53 -13.51
CA ASP A 173 -18.94 -13.92 -12.11
C ASP A 173 -19.78 -13.03 -11.19
N LEU A 174 -19.78 -11.71 -11.41
CA LEU A 174 -20.66 -10.79 -10.68
C LEU A 174 -22.13 -11.09 -10.93
N ARG A 175 -22.52 -11.44 -12.17
CA ARG A 175 -23.89 -11.80 -12.50
C ARG A 175 -24.36 -13.02 -11.71
N LYS A 176 -23.53 -14.05 -11.58
CA LYS A 176 -23.82 -15.23 -10.76
C LYS A 176 -24.03 -14.86 -9.29
N ILE A 177 -23.19 -13.97 -8.76
CA ILE A 177 -23.26 -13.51 -7.37
C ILE A 177 -24.53 -12.67 -7.14
N VAL A 178 -24.84 -11.73 -8.03
CA VAL A 178 -26.06 -10.91 -7.97
C VAL A 178 -27.32 -11.78 -8.08
N GLN A 179 -27.33 -12.78 -8.95
CA GLN A 179 -28.46 -13.72 -9.06
C GLN A 179 -28.71 -14.51 -7.78
N ARG A 180 -27.64 -14.94 -7.08
CA ARG A 180 -27.79 -15.55 -5.75
C ARG A 180 -28.37 -14.55 -4.74
N GLY A 181 -27.95 -13.27 -4.81
CA GLY A 181 -28.49 -12.20 -3.97
C GLY A 181 -29.97 -11.94 -4.21
N ILE A 182 -30.41 -11.94 -5.47
CA ILE A 182 -31.82 -11.79 -5.87
C ILE A 182 -32.64 -12.95 -5.27
N GLY A 183 -32.16 -14.19 -5.40
CA GLY A 183 -32.82 -15.36 -4.83
C GLY A 183 -32.90 -15.32 -3.30
N GLU A 184 -31.84 -14.87 -2.62
CA GLU A 184 -31.78 -14.74 -1.16
C GLU A 184 -32.75 -13.68 -0.62
N LEU A 185 -32.88 -12.55 -1.33
CA LEU A 185 -33.80 -11.48 -0.97
C LEU A 185 -35.26 -11.76 -1.39
N GLY A 186 -35.48 -12.69 -2.31
CA GLY A 186 -36.81 -12.99 -2.84
C GLY A 186 -37.42 -11.80 -3.62
N VAL A 187 -36.60 -11.01 -4.31
CA VAL A 187 -37.03 -9.80 -5.01
C VAL A 187 -37.04 -9.98 -6.52
N GLU A 188 -37.85 -9.21 -7.23
CA GLU A 188 -37.81 -9.10 -8.69
C GLU A 188 -37.00 -7.86 -9.07
N ILE A 189 -36.19 -7.99 -10.13
CA ILE A 189 -35.35 -6.92 -10.65
C ILE A 189 -35.37 -6.88 -12.17
N GLU A 190 -35.27 -5.70 -12.76
CA GLU A 190 -35.20 -5.52 -14.20
C GLU A 190 -33.80 -5.88 -14.76
N ALA A 191 -33.76 -6.38 -15.99
CA ALA A 191 -32.50 -6.78 -16.61
C ALA A 191 -31.50 -5.60 -16.72
N GLU A 192 -32.00 -4.41 -17.07
CA GLU A 192 -31.15 -3.19 -17.12
C GLU A 192 -30.60 -2.80 -15.74
N ALA A 193 -31.37 -3.01 -14.70
CA ALA A 193 -30.94 -2.75 -13.31
C ALA A 193 -29.84 -3.73 -12.87
N ILE A 194 -29.90 -4.99 -13.32
CA ILE A 194 -28.81 -5.97 -13.09
C ILE A 194 -27.53 -5.50 -13.77
N GLU A 195 -27.58 -5.11 -15.03
CA GLU A 195 -26.41 -4.61 -15.77
C GLU A 195 -25.83 -3.36 -15.11
N ALA A 196 -26.68 -2.45 -14.64
CA ALA A 196 -26.23 -1.27 -13.90
C ALA A 196 -25.51 -1.62 -12.60
N LEU A 197 -25.98 -2.63 -11.83
CA LEU A 197 -25.29 -3.14 -10.63
C LEU A 197 -23.92 -3.73 -10.97
N ILE A 198 -23.83 -4.55 -12.02
CA ILE A 198 -22.58 -5.20 -12.45
C ILE A 198 -21.57 -4.15 -12.88
N ASN A 199 -21.99 -3.24 -13.76
CA ASN A 199 -21.13 -2.13 -14.24
C ASN A 199 -20.67 -1.21 -13.10
N GLY A 200 -21.57 -0.89 -12.15
CA GLY A 200 -21.24 -0.05 -11.00
C GLY A 200 -20.35 -0.75 -9.97
N ALA A 201 -20.40 -2.07 -9.88
CA ALA A 201 -19.58 -2.85 -8.96
C ALA A 201 -18.12 -2.98 -9.39
N ARG A 202 -17.82 -2.86 -10.70
CA ARG A 202 -16.43 -2.89 -11.24
C ARG A 202 -15.58 -4.05 -10.72
N GLY A 203 -16.13 -5.24 -10.62
CA GLY A 203 -15.42 -6.42 -10.14
C GLY A 203 -15.45 -6.64 -8.62
N ASP A 204 -16.13 -5.80 -7.85
CA ASP A 204 -16.28 -5.94 -6.40
C ASP A 204 -17.64 -6.55 -6.03
N ALA A 205 -17.63 -7.83 -5.59
CA ALA A 205 -18.83 -8.54 -5.18
C ALA A 205 -19.56 -7.87 -3.99
N ARG A 206 -18.84 -7.22 -3.09
CA ARG A 206 -19.41 -6.56 -1.92
C ARG A 206 -20.18 -5.31 -2.32
N ILE A 207 -19.67 -4.57 -3.31
CA ILE A 207 -20.38 -3.40 -3.87
C ILE A 207 -21.65 -3.85 -4.56
N ALA A 208 -21.59 -4.91 -5.39
CA ALA A 208 -22.75 -5.45 -6.08
C ALA A 208 -23.85 -5.89 -5.09
N LEU A 209 -23.50 -6.68 -4.09
CA LEU A 209 -24.48 -7.21 -3.12
C LEU A 209 -25.06 -6.13 -2.21
N ASN A 210 -24.23 -5.20 -1.73
CA ASN A 210 -24.72 -4.07 -0.92
C ASN A 210 -25.57 -3.11 -1.75
N GLY A 211 -25.22 -2.90 -3.03
CA GLY A 211 -26.03 -2.13 -3.96
C GLY A 211 -27.40 -2.76 -4.20
N LEU A 212 -27.43 -4.09 -4.39
CA LEU A 212 -28.66 -4.85 -4.54
C LEU A 212 -29.55 -4.75 -3.28
N GLU A 213 -28.99 -4.96 -2.10
CA GLU A 213 -29.70 -4.86 -0.82
C GLU A 213 -30.29 -3.46 -0.60
N THR A 214 -29.52 -2.42 -0.89
CA THR A 214 -29.96 -1.02 -0.79
C THR A 214 -31.07 -0.73 -1.81
N ALA A 215 -30.92 -1.19 -3.06
CA ALA A 215 -31.94 -1.01 -4.09
C ALA A 215 -33.27 -1.74 -3.75
N ALA A 216 -33.16 -2.94 -3.15
CA ALA A 216 -34.33 -3.68 -2.65
C ALA A 216 -35.07 -2.93 -1.55
N ASN A 217 -34.34 -2.34 -0.60
CA ASN A 217 -34.90 -1.50 0.46
C ASN A 217 -35.60 -0.24 -0.11
N LEU A 218 -34.99 0.41 -1.12
CA LEU A 218 -35.56 1.58 -1.79
C LEU A 218 -36.82 1.22 -2.60
N ALA A 219 -36.88 0.01 -3.17
CA ALA A 219 -38.03 -0.47 -3.94
C ALA A 219 -39.26 -0.80 -3.08
N ALA A 220 -39.08 -0.95 -1.75
CA ALA A 220 -40.18 -1.17 -0.77
C ALA A 220 -41.18 -2.29 -1.18
N GLY A 221 -40.68 -3.39 -1.74
CA GLY A 221 -41.50 -4.55 -2.13
C GLY A 221 -42.04 -4.49 -3.57
N VAL A 222 -41.70 -3.46 -4.35
CA VAL A 222 -41.96 -3.39 -5.79
C VAL A 222 -40.76 -3.94 -6.55
N LYS A 223 -40.95 -4.31 -7.80
CA LYS A 223 -39.87 -4.72 -8.70
C LYS A 223 -38.78 -3.65 -8.78
N ILE A 224 -37.52 -4.03 -8.58
CA ILE A 224 -36.37 -3.13 -8.59
C ILE A 224 -36.10 -2.70 -10.04
N GLY A 225 -36.16 -1.40 -10.30
CA GLY A 225 -35.81 -0.81 -11.59
C GLY A 225 -34.46 -0.08 -11.57
N LEU A 226 -34.08 0.44 -12.72
CA LEU A 226 -32.84 1.20 -12.89
C LEU A 226 -32.72 2.39 -11.91
N PRO A 227 -33.76 3.22 -11.64
CA PRO A 227 -33.65 4.38 -10.75
C PRO A 227 -33.23 4.00 -9.30
N GLN A 228 -33.74 2.89 -8.76
CA GLN A 228 -33.38 2.42 -7.42
C GLN A 228 -31.93 1.98 -7.35
N VAL A 229 -31.44 1.33 -8.41
CA VAL A 229 -30.03 0.91 -8.51
C VAL A 229 -29.11 2.09 -8.66
N GLU A 230 -29.43 3.06 -9.51
CA GLU A 230 -28.66 4.29 -9.66
C GLU A 230 -28.57 5.06 -8.34
N GLN A 231 -29.68 5.20 -7.62
CA GLN A 231 -29.70 5.84 -6.30
C GLN A 231 -28.87 5.06 -5.28
N ALA A 232 -28.94 3.73 -5.26
CA ALA A 232 -28.16 2.88 -4.38
C ALA A 232 -26.65 2.95 -4.66
N LEU A 233 -26.26 3.08 -5.94
CA LEU A 233 -24.87 3.20 -6.35
C LEU A 233 -24.34 4.65 -6.19
N GLN A 234 -25.14 5.68 -6.48
CA GLN A 234 -24.75 7.10 -6.31
C GLN A 234 -24.39 7.44 -4.87
N ALA A 235 -25.05 6.85 -3.90
CA ALA A 235 -24.67 7.00 -2.48
C ALA A 235 -23.26 6.49 -2.16
N LYS A 236 -22.61 5.74 -3.07
CA LYS A 236 -21.28 5.15 -2.92
C LYS A 236 -20.21 5.64 -3.91
N HIS A 237 -20.58 6.34 -4.98
CA HIS A 237 -19.59 6.88 -5.93
C HIS A 237 -18.63 7.92 -5.32
N LEU A 238 -18.85 8.32 -4.08
CA LEU A 238 -17.93 9.13 -3.28
C LEU A 238 -16.86 8.31 -2.52
N LEU A 239 -16.88 6.98 -2.62
CA LEU A 239 -15.86 6.13 -1.99
C LEU A 239 -14.88 5.61 -3.04
N TYR A 240 -13.86 6.40 -3.25
CA TYR A 240 -12.65 6.05 -3.98
C TYR A 240 -11.95 4.83 -3.34
N ASP A 241 -11.59 3.85 -4.16
CA ASP A 241 -10.73 2.76 -3.72
C ASP A 241 -9.29 3.28 -3.56
N LYS A 242 -8.95 3.67 -2.33
CA LYS A 242 -7.62 4.19 -1.95
C LYS A 242 -6.50 3.16 -2.07
N SER A 243 -6.81 1.91 -2.38
CA SER A 243 -5.89 0.78 -2.28
C SER A 243 -5.78 -0.10 -3.53
N GLY A 244 -6.39 0.27 -4.66
CA GLY A 244 -6.37 -0.51 -5.90
C GLY A 244 -5.27 -0.12 -6.89
N ASP A 245 -5.01 -0.98 -7.89
CA ASP A 245 -4.05 -0.74 -8.99
C ASP A 245 -4.30 0.61 -9.69
N GLN A 246 -5.56 1.09 -9.75
CA GLN A 246 -5.92 2.41 -10.31
C GLN A 246 -5.33 3.59 -9.52
N HIS A 247 -5.18 3.47 -8.20
CA HIS A 247 -4.53 4.49 -7.39
C HIS A 247 -3.07 4.69 -7.83
N TYR A 248 -2.32 3.60 -7.96
CA TYR A 248 -0.92 3.66 -8.42
C TYR A 248 -0.81 4.16 -9.86
N ASP A 249 -1.74 3.80 -10.72
CA ASP A 249 -1.78 4.25 -12.11
C ASP A 249 -2.02 5.76 -12.20
N ILE A 250 -2.96 6.31 -11.43
CA ILE A 250 -3.25 7.76 -11.42
C ILE A 250 -2.10 8.55 -10.82
N VAL A 251 -1.50 8.08 -9.71
CA VAL A 251 -0.29 8.68 -9.13
C VAL A 251 0.86 8.66 -10.13
N SER A 252 1.06 7.54 -10.81
CA SER A 252 2.08 7.41 -11.85
C SER A 252 1.82 8.34 -13.03
N ALA A 253 0.56 8.52 -13.41
CA ALA A 253 0.15 9.46 -14.46
C ALA A 253 0.43 10.91 -14.06
N LEU A 254 0.11 11.32 -12.82
CA LEU A 254 0.45 12.64 -12.28
C LEU A 254 1.96 12.91 -12.36
N ILE A 255 2.77 12.00 -11.81
CA ILE A 255 4.23 12.14 -11.80
C ILE A 255 4.79 12.20 -13.23
N LYS A 256 4.32 11.32 -14.13
CA LYS A 256 4.76 11.29 -15.53
C LYS A 256 4.34 12.54 -16.30
N SER A 257 3.19 13.13 -15.98
CA SER A 257 2.74 14.39 -16.58
C SER A 257 3.62 15.56 -16.16
N ILE A 258 3.98 15.65 -14.87
CA ILE A 258 4.93 16.65 -14.37
C ILE A 258 6.30 16.46 -15.04
N ARG A 259 6.81 15.23 -15.07
CA ARG A 259 8.09 14.87 -15.71
C ARG A 259 8.09 15.16 -17.20
N GLY A 260 6.95 14.91 -17.88
CA GLY A 260 6.72 15.18 -19.29
C GLY A 260 6.45 16.64 -19.63
N SER A 261 6.38 17.53 -18.63
CA SER A 261 6.11 18.97 -18.79
C SER A 261 4.73 19.28 -19.38
N ASP A 262 3.71 18.48 -19.00
CA ASP A 262 2.32 18.70 -19.37
C ASP A 262 1.53 19.22 -18.15
N PRO A 263 1.30 20.53 -18.00
CA PRO A 263 0.59 21.10 -16.86
C PRO A 263 -0.89 20.76 -16.84
N ASP A 264 -1.54 20.60 -18.00
CA ASP A 264 -2.96 20.29 -18.08
C ASP A 264 -3.23 18.87 -17.59
N ALA A 265 -2.43 17.92 -18.05
CA ALA A 265 -2.50 16.54 -17.57
C ALA A 265 -2.14 16.44 -16.08
N ALA A 266 -1.14 17.19 -15.59
CA ALA A 266 -0.76 17.20 -14.18
C ALA A 266 -1.92 17.65 -13.29
N VAL A 267 -2.58 18.77 -13.63
CA VAL A 267 -3.76 19.28 -12.90
C VAL A 267 -4.92 18.29 -12.98
N TYR A 268 -5.18 17.72 -14.16
CA TYR A 268 -6.26 16.75 -14.33
C TYR A 268 -6.10 15.52 -13.43
N TRP A 269 -4.92 14.91 -13.43
CA TRP A 269 -4.68 13.72 -12.61
C TRP A 269 -4.70 14.03 -11.12
N MET A 270 -4.18 15.20 -10.72
CA MET A 270 -4.25 15.66 -9.33
C MET A 270 -5.70 15.90 -8.89
N ALA A 271 -6.51 16.62 -9.70
CA ALA A 271 -7.91 16.85 -9.41
C ALA A 271 -8.68 15.53 -9.30
N ARG A 272 -8.42 14.59 -10.21
CA ARG A 272 -9.04 13.26 -10.18
C ARG A 272 -8.73 12.48 -8.90
N MET A 273 -7.51 12.65 -8.33
CA MET A 273 -7.16 12.06 -7.02
C MET A 273 -7.95 12.72 -5.89
N ILE A 274 -8.01 14.05 -5.87
CA ILE A 274 -8.68 14.81 -4.79
C ILE A 274 -10.19 14.58 -4.81
N GLU A 275 -10.84 14.69 -5.98
CA GLU A 275 -12.27 14.43 -6.14
C GLU A 275 -12.64 12.98 -5.80
N ALA A 276 -11.71 12.07 -6.00
CA ALA A 276 -11.85 10.68 -5.59
C ALA A 276 -11.61 10.45 -4.08
N GLY A 277 -11.37 11.50 -3.30
CA GLY A 277 -11.20 11.45 -1.83
C GLY A 277 -9.80 11.02 -1.36
N GLU A 278 -8.76 11.19 -2.19
CA GLU A 278 -7.39 10.93 -1.78
C GLU A 278 -6.95 11.85 -0.66
N ASP A 279 -6.04 11.37 0.20
CA ASP A 279 -5.43 12.21 1.23
C ASP A 279 -4.62 13.34 0.60
N LEU A 280 -4.98 14.59 0.94
CA LEU A 280 -4.29 15.78 0.46
C LEU A 280 -2.78 15.75 0.74
N MET A 281 -2.39 15.21 1.91
CA MET A 281 -0.98 15.12 2.28
C MET A 281 -0.25 14.04 1.47
N PHE A 282 -0.96 13.02 1.01
CA PHE A 282 -0.41 12.07 0.06
C PHE A 282 -0.13 12.74 -1.29
N VAL A 283 -1.09 13.49 -1.84
CA VAL A 283 -0.91 14.25 -3.09
C VAL A 283 0.25 15.23 -2.96
N ALA A 284 0.24 16.05 -1.91
CA ALA A 284 1.31 17.03 -1.64
C ALA A 284 2.70 16.36 -1.54
N ARG A 285 2.80 15.19 -0.90
CA ARG A 285 4.05 14.42 -0.82
C ARG A 285 4.55 14.02 -2.21
N ARG A 286 3.67 13.66 -3.14
CA ARG A 286 4.06 13.33 -4.52
C ARG A 286 4.61 14.55 -5.27
N LEU A 287 4.03 15.72 -5.06
CA LEU A 287 4.56 16.96 -5.62
C LEU A 287 5.96 17.30 -5.07
N VAL A 288 6.17 17.15 -3.76
CA VAL A 288 7.49 17.37 -3.12
C VAL A 288 8.54 16.39 -3.68
N ILE A 289 8.18 15.12 -3.87
CA ILE A 289 9.07 14.11 -4.46
C ILE A 289 9.42 14.51 -5.90
N SER A 290 8.42 14.84 -6.74
CA SER A 290 8.66 15.27 -8.13
C SER A 290 9.50 16.55 -8.22
N ALA A 291 9.34 17.48 -7.29
CA ALA A 291 10.18 18.67 -7.22
C ALA A 291 11.66 18.34 -7.04
N ALA A 292 11.98 17.37 -6.17
CA ALA A 292 13.35 16.95 -5.89
C ALA A 292 13.91 15.97 -6.94
N GLU A 293 13.08 15.06 -7.47
CA GLU A 293 13.48 13.99 -8.37
C GLU A 293 13.56 14.45 -9.83
N ASP A 294 12.51 15.17 -10.31
CA ASP A 294 12.34 15.48 -11.72
C ASP A 294 12.83 16.89 -12.08
N VAL A 295 12.58 17.89 -11.21
CA VAL A 295 13.04 19.27 -11.42
C VAL A 295 14.44 19.46 -10.87
N GLY A 296 14.66 19.09 -9.62
CA GLY A 296 15.98 19.03 -8.97
C GLY A 296 16.79 20.33 -9.12
N LEU A 297 18.02 20.19 -9.57
CA LEU A 297 18.95 21.32 -9.73
C LEU A 297 18.69 22.20 -10.94
N ALA A 298 17.74 21.84 -11.80
CA ALA A 298 17.37 22.72 -12.93
C ALA A 298 16.57 23.94 -12.46
N ASP A 299 15.85 23.81 -11.34
CA ASP A 299 15.18 24.93 -10.68
C ASP A 299 15.10 24.67 -9.17
N PRO A 300 16.06 25.19 -8.38
CA PRO A 300 16.09 24.99 -6.93
C PRO A 300 14.86 25.54 -6.18
N GLN A 301 14.08 26.46 -6.77
CA GLN A 301 12.86 26.99 -6.17
C GLN A 301 11.73 25.96 -6.17
N ALA A 302 11.76 24.99 -7.05
CA ALA A 302 10.70 23.99 -7.19
C ALA A 302 10.40 23.24 -5.87
N LEU A 303 11.44 22.85 -5.15
CA LEU A 303 11.29 22.18 -3.85
C LEU A 303 10.64 23.12 -2.80
N SER A 304 11.02 24.40 -2.78
CA SER A 304 10.44 25.40 -1.87
C SER A 304 8.97 25.64 -2.18
N VAL A 305 8.60 25.74 -3.45
CA VAL A 305 7.20 25.89 -3.90
C VAL A 305 6.37 24.68 -3.48
N ALA A 306 6.87 23.47 -3.72
CA ALA A 306 6.15 22.25 -3.36
C ALA A 306 5.96 22.09 -1.84
N VAL A 307 6.97 22.44 -1.04
CA VAL A 307 6.88 22.41 0.43
C VAL A 307 5.95 23.50 0.95
N ALA A 308 6.01 24.73 0.39
CA ALA A 308 5.07 25.79 0.75
C ALA A 308 3.61 25.40 0.43
N ALA A 309 3.38 24.81 -0.73
CA ALA A 309 2.05 24.31 -1.10
C ALA A 309 1.56 23.20 -0.15
N GLN A 310 2.44 22.27 0.26
CA GLN A 310 2.11 21.25 1.25
C GLN A 310 1.70 21.85 2.59
N GLN A 311 2.45 22.84 3.07
CA GLN A 311 2.15 23.53 4.33
C GLN A 311 0.85 24.32 4.25
N ALA A 312 0.64 25.06 3.17
CA ALA A 312 -0.60 25.80 2.92
C ALA A 312 -1.82 24.87 2.85
N ALA A 313 -1.73 23.78 2.09
CA ALA A 313 -2.81 22.81 1.98
C ALA A 313 -3.15 22.15 3.34
N HIS A 314 -2.13 21.86 4.15
CA HIS A 314 -2.33 21.33 5.51
C HIS A 314 -3.01 22.35 6.43
N PHE A 315 -2.67 23.62 6.30
CA PHE A 315 -3.20 24.70 7.15
C PHE A 315 -4.64 25.07 6.82
N VAL A 316 -4.98 25.19 5.52
CA VAL A 316 -6.32 25.65 5.10
C VAL A 316 -7.35 24.52 4.98
N GLY A 317 -6.93 23.31 4.59
CA GLY A 317 -7.84 22.17 4.36
C GLY A 317 -8.74 22.34 3.13
N LEU A 318 -9.59 21.35 2.86
CA LEU A 318 -10.58 21.42 1.78
C LEU A 318 -11.74 22.37 2.16
N PRO A 319 -12.32 23.07 1.18
CA PRO A 319 -12.06 22.97 -0.28
C PRO A 319 -10.89 23.79 -0.79
N GLU A 320 -10.34 24.75 -0.04
CA GLU A 320 -9.36 25.74 -0.49
C GLU A 320 -7.95 25.16 -0.71
N ALA A 321 -7.63 24.04 -0.11
CA ALA A 321 -6.33 23.35 -0.25
C ALA A 321 -5.99 22.98 -1.71
N VAL A 322 -6.98 22.89 -2.59
CA VAL A 322 -6.77 22.61 -4.01
C VAL A 322 -5.98 23.72 -4.71
N LEU A 323 -6.08 24.98 -4.23
CA LEU A 323 -5.45 26.14 -4.85
C LEU A 323 -3.92 26.07 -4.78
N PRO A 324 -3.28 25.99 -3.60
CA PRO A 324 -1.82 25.87 -3.51
C PRO A 324 -1.28 24.58 -4.15
N LEU A 325 -2.02 23.48 -4.10
CA LEU A 325 -1.60 22.23 -4.76
C LEU A 325 -1.64 22.36 -6.29
N SER A 326 -2.65 23.04 -6.85
CA SER A 326 -2.74 23.30 -8.30
C SER A 326 -1.62 24.21 -8.78
N GLU A 327 -1.31 25.28 -8.02
CA GLU A 327 -0.19 26.17 -8.30
C GLU A 327 1.12 25.38 -8.36
N ALA A 328 1.40 24.54 -7.35
CA ALA A 328 2.58 23.72 -7.33
C ALA A 328 2.63 22.72 -8.49
N ALA A 329 1.55 22.04 -8.82
CA ALA A 329 1.49 21.08 -9.92
C ALA A 329 1.82 21.76 -11.28
N VAL A 330 1.23 22.93 -11.54
CA VAL A 330 1.49 23.73 -12.75
C VAL A 330 2.94 24.21 -12.77
N TYR A 331 3.44 24.74 -11.64
CA TYR A 331 4.81 25.21 -11.52
C TYR A 331 5.80 24.09 -11.86
N LEU A 332 5.66 22.94 -11.20
CA LEU A 332 6.53 21.78 -11.38
C LEU A 332 6.48 21.23 -12.82
N ALA A 333 5.30 21.20 -13.43
CA ALA A 333 5.17 20.76 -14.81
C ALA A 333 5.88 21.71 -15.78
N ARG A 334 5.84 23.02 -15.54
CA ARG A 334 6.47 24.03 -16.40
C ARG A 334 7.97 24.25 -16.12
N ALA A 335 8.45 23.89 -14.95
CA ALA A 335 9.86 24.02 -14.58
C ALA A 335 10.77 23.17 -15.48
N PRO A 336 12.02 23.58 -15.75
CA PRO A 336 13.01 22.73 -16.40
C PRO A 336 13.28 21.46 -15.57
N LYS A 337 13.77 20.41 -16.19
CA LYS A 337 13.94 19.09 -15.57
C LYS A 337 15.39 18.68 -15.46
N SER A 338 15.80 18.20 -14.27
CA SER A 338 17.10 17.57 -14.03
C SER A 338 16.99 16.51 -12.93
N ASN A 339 17.51 15.35 -13.18
CA ASN A 339 17.60 14.26 -12.21
C ASN A 339 19.04 13.96 -11.76
N THR A 340 19.96 14.91 -11.97
CA THR A 340 21.40 14.73 -11.71
C THR A 340 21.70 14.43 -10.24
N ALA A 341 20.96 15.04 -9.29
CA ALA A 341 21.10 14.76 -7.87
C ALA A 341 20.74 13.30 -7.52
N MET A 342 19.65 12.78 -8.08
CA MET A 342 19.25 11.38 -7.91
C MET A 342 20.28 10.44 -8.54
N GLY A 343 20.77 10.77 -9.74
CA GLY A 343 21.82 10.01 -10.42
C GLY A 343 23.12 9.96 -9.60
N ALA A 344 23.51 11.06 -8.98
CA ALA A 344 24.65 11.13 -8.09
C ALA A 344 24.54 10.19 -6.89
N TYR A 345 23.37 10.20 -6.23
CA TYR A 345 23.09 9.29 -5.12
C TYR A 345 23.15 7.82 -5.57
N GLY A 346 22.51 7.48 -6.70
CA GLY A 346 22.52 6.13 -7.27
C GLY A 346 23.94 5.63 -7.57
N ALA A 347 24.78 6.48 -8.17
CA ALA A 347 26.17 6.16 -8.45
C ALA A 347 27.00 5.94 -7.18
N ALA A 348 26.76 6.74 -6.13
CA ALA A 348 27.40 6.57 -4.83
C ALA A 348 26.99 5.25 -4.15
N VAL A 349 25.69 4.89 -4.17
CA VAL A 349 25.19 3.61 -3.65
C VAL A 349 25.80 2.42 -4.40
N GLN A 350 25.92 2.52 -5.72
CA GLN A 350 26.57 1.47 -6.50
C GLN A 350 28.03 1.30 -6.08
N ALA A 351 28.78 2.39 -5.94
CA ALA A 351 30.18 2.34 -5.48
C ALA A 351 30.30 1.67 -4.09
N ILE A 352 29.40 1.97 -3.16
CA ILE A 352 29.38 1.35 -1.83
C ILE A 352 29.13 -0.17 -1.95
N ARG A 353 28.22 -0.61 -2.83
CA ARG A 353 27.96 -2.04 -3.07
C ARG A 353 29.19 -2.77 -3.67
N GLU A 354 29.94 -2.09 -4.52
CA GLU A 354 31.14 -2.65 -5.16
C GLU A 354 32.33 -2.75 -4.21
N THR A 355 32.50 -1.77 -3.32
CA THR A 355 33.71 -1.63 -2.51
C THR A 355 33.54 -1.97 -1.03
N GLY A 356 32.29 -2.13 -0.58
CA GLY A 356 31.97 -2.27 0.84
C GLY A 356 32.24 -0.98 1.63
N ASN A 357 32.37 -1.12 2.96
CA ASN A 357 32.61 -0.02 3.87
C ASN A 357 34.10 0.39 3.88
N LEU A 358 34.47 1.30 3.00
CA LEU A 358 35.82 1.87 2.95
C LEU A 358 36.08 2.77 4.16
N PRO A 359 37.32 2.81 4.70
CA PRO A 359 37.65 3.66 5.83
C PRO A 359 37.63 5.13 5.45
N VAL A 360 37.12 6.00 6.37
CA VAL A 360 37.21 7.43 6.19
C VAL A 360 38.67 7.89 6.23
N PRO A 361 39.15 8.75 5.31
CA PRO A 361 40.50 9.30 5.32
C PRO A 361 40.88 9.91 6.69
N ALA A 362 42.11 9.65 7.14
CA ALA A 362 42.53 10.01 8.51
C ALA A 362 42.39 11.51 8.82
N HIS A 363 42.68 12.37 7.86
CA HIS A 363 42.56 13.85 8.02
C HIS A 363 41.13 14.35 8.18
N LEU A 364 40.11 13.58 7.68
CA LEU A 364 38.69 13.91 7.82
C LEU A 364 38.10 13.41 9.14
N ARG A 365 38.81 12.58 9.90
CA ARG A 365 38.32 12.04 11.17
C ARG A 365 38.51 13.06 12.30
N ASN A 366 37.50 13.22 13.13
CA ASN A 366 37.61 14.03 14.32
C ASN A 366 38.57 13.40 15.32
N ALA A 367 39.39 14.25 16.02
CA ALA A 367 40.37 13.82 17.01
C ALA A 367 40.10 14.44 18.40
N PRO A 368 38.97 14.14 19.08
CA PRO A 368 38.60 14.75 20.36
C PRO A 368 39.47 14.26 21.52
N THR A 369 40.12 13.10 21.38
CA THR A 369 40.93 12.50 22.43
C THR A 369 42.42 12.48 22.08
N ARG A 370 43.32 12.39 23.12
CA ARG A 370 44.76 12.25 22.88
C ARG A 370 45.09 11.00 22.07
N LEU A 371 44.37 9.90 22.33
CA LEU A 371 44.53 8.64 21.59
C LEU A 371 44.17 8.84 20.11
N ALA A 372 43.05 9.47 19.78
CA ALA A 372 42.69 9.76 18.39
C ALA A 372 43.73 10.61 17.67
N LYS A 373 44.31 11.63 18.38
CA LYS A 373 45.41 12.45 17.85
C LYS A 373 46.68 11.62 17.59
N SER A 374 47.05 10.71 18.51
CA SER A 374 48.20 9.83 18.32
C SER A 374 48.01 8.82 17.17
N MET A 375 46.78 8.47 16.82
CA MET A 375 46.43 7.66 15.67
C MET A 375 46.40 8.46 14.34
N GLY A 376 46.75 9.75 14.37
CA GLY A 376 46.80 10.59 13.18
C GLY A 376 45.47 11.15 12.70
N HIS A 377 44.41 11.03 13.50
CA HIS A 377 43.11 11.62 13.14
C HIS A 377 43.18 13.14 13.09
N GLY A 378 42.60 13.74 12.05
CA GLY A 378 42.56 15.18 11.80
C GLY A 378 43.89 15.78 11.35
N ARG A 379 44.96 14.97 11.25
CA ARG A 379 46.27 15.48 10.86
C ARG A 379 46.30 15.84 9.37
N GLY A 380 46.64 17.09 9.07
CA GLY A 380 46.71 17.56 7.68
C GLY A 380 45.39 18.04 7.10
N TYR A 381 44.30 18.07 7.88
CA TYR A 381 43.06 18.71 7.45
C TYR A 381 43.25 20.18 7.19
N ARG A 382 42.86 20.65 6.02
CA ARG A 382 42.89 22.06 5.62
C ARG A 382 41.49 22.63 5.75
N TYR A 383 41.28 23.58 6.65
CA TYR A 383 39.98 24.18 6.92
C TYR A 383 39.59 25.14 5.79
N PRO A 384 38.52 24.90 5.01
CA PRO A 384 38.24 25.71 3.81
C PRO A 384 38.03 27.20 4.09
N HIS A 385 37.50 27.58 5.23
CA HIS A 385 37.28 28.99 5.58
C HIS A 385 38.57 29.79 5.80
N ASP A 386 39.72 29.11 5.94
CA ASP A 386 41.05 29.79 6.02
C ASP A 386 41.60 30.14 4.63
N PHE A 387 40.86 29.75 3.55
CA PHE A 387 41.31 29.94 2.16
C PHE A 387 40.35 30.85 1.39
N ALA A 388 40.90 31.59 0.43
CA ALA A 388 40.14 32.50 -0.43
C ALA A 388 39.01 31.75 -1.15
N GLY A 389 37.80 32.32 -1.13
CA GLY A 389 36.61 31.73 -1.70
C GLY A 389 36.09 30.47 -0.99
N GLY A 390 36.58 30.15 0.22
CA GLY A 390 36.15 28.97 0.97
C GLY A 390 36.47 27.65 0.28
N LYS A 391 37.37 27.61 -0.68
CA LYS A 391 37.75 26.44 -1.46
C LYS A 391 39.17 26.01 -1.19
N VAL A 392 39.39 24.72 -0.97
CA VAL A 392 40.72 24.14 -0.79
C VAL A 392 40.82 22.79 -1.49
N GLU A 393 41.91 22.59 -2.19
CA GLU A 393 42.16 21.31 -2.84
C GLU A 393 42.65 20.29 -1.80
N GLN A 394 41.83 19.34 -1.47
CA GLN A 394 42.17 18.19 -0.63
C GLN A 394 41.29 16.99 -1.00
N GLN A 395 41.74 15.79 -0.61
CA GLN A 395 41.01 14.55 -0.87
C GLN A 395 39.88 14.37 0.15
N TYR A 396 38.66 14.15 -0.33
CA TYR A 396 37.48 13.90 0.51
C TYR A 396 37.00 12.46 0.43
N LEU A 397 37.30 11.73 -0.62
CA LEU A 397 36.90 10.33 -0.80
C LEU A 397 38.01 9.37 -0.29
N PRO A 398 37.64 8.14 0.10
CA PRO A 398 38.61 7.07 0.38
C PRO A 398 39.56 6.80 -0.80
N ASP A 399 40.79 6.37 -0.51
CA ASP A 399 41.85 6.18 -1.52
C ASP A 399 41.42 5.29 -2.69
N ALA A 400 40.66 4.22 -2.41
CA ALA A 400 40.21 3.28 -3.42
C ALA A 400 39.24 3.90 -4.45
N ILE A 401 38.61 5.02 -4.13
CA ILE A 401 37.60 5.68 -4.97
C ILE A 401 37.87 7.18 -5.13
N LYS A 402 39.07 7.66 -4.81
CA LYS A 402 39.44 9.09 -4.79
C LYS A 402 39.18 9.81 -6.11
N ASP A 403 39.29 9.09 -7.23
CA ASP A 403 39.11 9.64 -8.57
C ASP A 403 37.68 9.46 -9.13
N ARG A 404 36.76 8.82 -8.36
CA ARG A 404 35.37 8.65 -8.78
C ARG A 404 34.62 9.98 -8.67
N LYS A 405 33.81 10.26 -9.70
CA LYS A 405 32.87 11.39 -9.72
C LYS A 405 31.45 10.84 -9.70
N PHE A 406 30.69 11.16 -8.67
CA PHE A 406 29.30 10.77 -8.51
C PHE A 406 28.34 11.82 -9.10
N TYR A 407 28.55 13.07 -8.76
CA TYR A 407 27.79 14.18 -9.34
C TYR A 407 28.44 14.61 -10.67
N ARG A 408 27.59 14.66 -11.70
CA ARG A 408 27.93 15.20 -13.02
C ARG A 408 26.85 16.24 -13.33
N PRO A 409 27.20 17.54 -13.41
CA PRO A 409 26.24 18.56 -13.75
C PRO A 409 25.60 18.27 -15.10
N GLY A 410 24.30 18.48 -15.18
CA GLY A 410 23.53 18.47 -16.41
C GLY A 410 23.52 19.85 -17.06
N ASP A 411 23.25 19.91 -18.35
CA ASP A 411 23.20 21.18 -19.11
C ASP A 411 22.13 22.16 -18.59
N ARG A 412 21.18 21.67 -17.80
CA ARG A 412 20.08 22.46 -17.23
C ARG A 412 20.27 22.77 -15.74
N ASP A 413 21.29 22.22 -15.09
CA ASP A 413 21.57 22.49 -13.68
C ASP A 413 21.98 23.96 -13.49
N VAL A 414 21.30 24.66 -12.60
CA VAL A 414 21.66 26.04 -12.25
C VAL A 414 22.95 26.01 -11.44
N ALA A 415 23.99 26.66 -11.93
CA ALA A 415 25.24 26.81 -11.20
C ALA A 415 25.01 27.73 -9.99
N PRO A 416 25.59 27.42 -8.79
CA PRO A 416 25.49 28.28 -7.63
C PRO A 416 25.97 29.72 -7.89
N ASP A 417 26.90 29.90 -8.80
CA ASP A 417 27.50 31.21 -9.14
C ASP A 417 26.53 32.08 -10.00
N SER A 418 25.43 31.52 -10.54
CA SER A 418 24.42 32.30 -11.27
C SER A 418 23.33 32.91 -10.37
N LEU A 419 23.43 32.73 -9.07
CA LEU A 419 22.55 33.31 -8.05
C LEU A 419 23.09 34.61 -7.43
N GLU A 420 24.11 35.26 -8.04
CA GLU A 420 24.50 36.58 -7.62
C GLU A 420 23.38 37.58 -7.96
N PRO A 421 22.91 38.39 -7.00
CA PRO A 421 21.95 39.42 -7.29
C PRO A 421 22.63 40.50 -8.21
N GLU A 422 21.94 40.85 -9.28
CA GLU A 422 22.30 42.06 -10.08
C GLU A 422 22.25 43.31 -9.23
#